data_6418455f4da13db2fd413372992bc5ac
#
_entry.id   6418455f4da13db2fd413372992bc5ac
#
_cell.length_a   1.000
_cell.length_b   1.000
_cell.length_c   1.000
_cell.angle_alpha   90.00
_cell.angle_beta   90.00
_cell.angle_gamma   90.00
#
_symmetry.space_group_name_H-M   'P 1'
#
loop_
_entity.id
_entity.type
_entity.pdbx_description
1 polymer ?
#
loop_
_entity_poly.entity_id
_entity_poly.type
_entity_poly.pdbx_seq_one_letter_code
_entity_poly.pdbx_strand_id
1 'polypeptide(L)'
;QDPQLIQGKLANGLTYFIRPNAEPKGRFSIRLRVNTGSLNETDDIQGVSHFLEHMVFNGSTHFKRGEMVPAMQKEGLGLGGDANAYTAFDETVYMMDVPSMKESTVDLAFTIMRDFADGALLEESAIDAERGIITSEYKVRDSAGYRVMKEVFSIMLDGTRIPDRYPIGTLEVIRTAPREKFINYYRTHYVPSQMQLVIAGDITPEQGKAWVEKYFGSM
;
A
#
# COMPACT_ATOMS: atom_id res chain seq x y z
N GLN A 1 -22.91 8.83 11.55
CA GLN A 1 -21.47 9.08 11.50
C GLN A 1 -20.92 8.95 12.91
N ASP A 2 -19.78 8.25 13.12
CA ASP A 2 -19.18 8.10 14.45
C ASP A 2 -18.77 9.48 15.00
N PRO A 3 -19.31 9.93 16.15
CA PRO A 3 -19.01 11.27 16.67
C PRO A 3 -17.57 11.45 17.15
N GLN A 4 -16.83 10.36 17.32
CA GLN A 4 -15.42 10.37 17.72
C GLN A 4 -14.46 10.30 16.54
N LEU A 5 -14.97 10.15 15.31
CA LEU A 5 -14.16 10.16 14.10
C LEU A 5 -13.84 11.60 13.70
N ILE A 6 -12.55 11.91 13.67
CA ILE A 6 -12.05 13.20 13.20
C ILE A 6 -11.59 13.03 11.75
N GLN A 7 -12.12 13.86 10.88
CA GLN A 7 -11.72 13.94 9.49
C GLN A 7 -11.05 15.28 9.22
N GLY A 8 -9.98 15.26 8.44
CA GLY A 8 -9.30 16.47 7.97
C GLY A 8 -8.65 16.28 6.62
N LYS A 9 -8.11 17.38 6.10
CA LYS A 9 -7.40 17.38 4.82
C LYS A 9 -6.18 18.30 4.93
N LEU A 10 -5.02 17.81 4.50
CA LEU A 10 -3.80 18.61 4.41
C LEU A 10 -3.85 19.57 3.22
N ALA A 11 -3.00 20.59 3.23
CA ALA A 11 -2.89 21.56 2.14
C ALA A 11 -2.50 20.92 0.80
N ASN A 12 -1.73 19.82 0.83
CA ASN A 12 -1.34 19.04 -0.34
C ASN A 12 -2.47 18.15 -0.91
N GLY A 13 -3.61 18.07 -0.21
CA GLY A 13 -4.79 17.31 -0.65
C GLY A 13 -4.97 15.94 0.00
N LEU A 14 -4.02 15.45 0.81
CA LEU A 14 -4.18 14.19 1.54
C LEU A 14 -5.33 14.32 2.54
N THR A 15 -6.26 13.36 2.50
CA THR A 15 -7.35 13.26 3.47
C THR A 15 -6.95 12.33 4.62
N TYR A 16 -7.27 12.70 5.85
CA TYR A 16 -6.98 11.83 6.98
C TYR A 16 -8.18 11.62 7.89
N PHE A 17 -8.15 10.50 8.57
CA PHE A 17 -9.15 10.09 9.56
C PHE A 17 -8.43 9.66 10.84
N ILE A 18 -8.86 10.19 11.98
CA ILE A 18 -8.32 9.85 13.29
C ILE A 18 -9.45 9.35 14.16
N ARG A 19 -9.31 8.16 14.70
CA ARG A 19 -10.28 7.54 15.62
C ARG A 19 -9.61 7.16 16.93
N PRO A 20 -9.71 8.00 17.98
CA PRO A 20 -9.25 7.63 19.32
C PRO A 20 -9.96 6.36 19.82
N ASN A 21 -9.18 5.40 20.31
CA ASN A 21 -9.65 4.16 20.89
C ASN A 21 -8.61 3.61 21.89
N ALA A 22 -8.88 3.73 23.18
CA ALA A 22 -7.94 3.32 24.22
C ALA A 22 -7.87 1.80 24.48
N GLU A 23 -8.54 0.99 23.67
CA GLU A 23 -8.52 -0.48 23.78
C GLU A 23 -8.05 -1.13 22.48
N PRO A 24 -6.92 -1.87 22.49
CA PRO A 24 -5.99 -2.06 23.62
C PRO A 24 -5.10 -0.82 23.86
N LYS A 25 -4.72 -0.59 25.12
CA LYS A 25 -3.85 0.53 25.50
C LYS A 25 -2.45 0.44 24.88
N GLY A 26 -1.86 1.61 24.61
CA GLY A 26 -0.48 1.75 24.15
C GLY A 26 -0.26 1.24 22.73
N ARG A 27 -1.29 1.11 21.91
CA ARG A 27 -1.24 0.62 20.51
C ARG A 27 -2.09 1.48 19.60
N PHE A 28 -1.74 1.46 18.32
CA PHE A 28 -2.57 2.07 17.27
C PHE A 28 -2.39 1.33 15.95
N SER A 29 -3.38 1.47 15.08
CA SER A 29 -3.34 1.02 13.69
C SER A 29 -3.18 2.22 12.77
N ILE A 30 -2.37 2.08 11.74
CA ILE A 30 -2.25 3.05 10.64
C ILE A 30 -2.53 2.36 9.31
N ARG A 31 -3.31 3.00 8.46
CA ARG A 31 -3.64 2.53 7.12
C ARG A 31 -3.43 3.67 6.14
N LEU A 32 -2.64 3.43 5.10
CA LEU A 32 -2.52 4.31 3.95
C LEU A 32 -3.26 3.68 2.78
N ARG A 33 -4.36 4.27 2.37
CA ARG A 33 -5.12 3.90 1.18
C ARG A 33 -4.75 4.81 0.04
N VAL A 34 -4.37 4.23 -1.08
CA VAL A 34 -4.20 4.93 -2.35
C VAL A 34 -5.38 4.56 -3.24
N ASN A 35 -6.09 5.54 -3.77
CA ASN A 35 -7.28 5.37 -4.61
C ASN A 35 -6.89 4.96 -6.04
N THR A 36 -6.15 3.86 -6.14
CA THR A 36 -5.71 3.26 -7.39
C THR A 36 -5.51 1.76 -7.22
N GLY A 37 -5.87 1.01 -8.25
CA GLY A 37 -5.71 -0.43 -8.32
C GLY A 37 -5.70 -0.88 -9.78
N SER A 38 -5.99 -2.15 -10.02
CA SER A 38 -5.87 -2.73 -11.36
C SER A 38 -6.81 -2.13 -12.41
N LEU A 39 -7.93 -1.52 -12.02
CA LEU A 39 -8.82 -0.80 -12.96
C LEU A 39 -8.19 0.47 -13.55
N ASN A 40 -7.15 1.02 -12.92
CA ASN A 40 -6.43 2.17 -13.41
C ASN A 40 -5.33 1.81 -14.43
N GLU A 41 -5.10 0.54 -14.65
CA GLU A 41 -4.10 0.03 -15.58
C GLU A 41 -4.61 0.05 -17.03
N THR A 42 -3.73 0.34 -17.97
CA THR A 42 -3.92 0.08 -19.40
C THR A 42 -3.52 -1.36 -19.73
N ASP A 43 -3.82 -1.82 -20.95
CA ASP A 43 -3.57 -3.22 -21.35
C ASP A 43 -2.08 -3.61 -21.27
N ASP A 44 -1.20 -2.67 -21.51
CA ASP A 44 0.25 -2.83 -21.54
C ASP A 44 0.93 -2.75 -20.16
N ILE A 45 0.15 -2.58 -19.08
CA ILE A 45 0.65 -2.50 -17.69
C ILE A 45 -0.18 -3.32 -16.70
N GLN A 46 -0.90 -4.33 -17.17
CA GLN A 46 -1.73 -5.19 -16.30
C GLN A 46 -0.89 -5.92 -15.24
N GLY A 47 -1.11 -5.60 -13.97
CA GLY A 47 -0.40 -6.12 -12.81
C GLY A 47 0.66 -5.19 -12.24
N VAL A 48 0.91 -4.02 -12.86
CA VAL A 48 1.89 -3.03 -12.34
C VAL A 48 1.46 -2.49 -10.99
N SER A 49 0.17 -2.29 -10.71
CA SER A 49 -0.31 -1.82 -9.41
C SER A 49 0.04 -2.78 -8.27
N HIS A 50 -0.19 -4.09 -8.47
CA HIS A 50 0.16 -5.13 -7.51
C HIS A 50 1.68 -5.30 -7.40
N PHE A 51 2.39 -5.29 -8.52
CA PHE A 51 3.85 -5.35 -8.52
C PHE A 51 4.45 -4.16 -7.75
N LEU A 52 3.88 -2.95 -7.91
CA LEU A 52 4.31 -1.76 -7.20
C LEU A 52 4.08 -1.88 -5.68
N GLU A 53 3.00 -2.54 -5.26
CA GLU A 53 2.76 -2.86 -3.84
C GLU A 53 3.93 -3.62 -3.23
N HIS A 54 4.52 -4.59 -3.94
CA HIS A 54 5.74 -5.28 -3.51
C HIS A 54 6.95 -4.35 -3.52
N MET A 55 7.07 -3.49 -4.53
CA MET A 55 8.26 -2.67 -4.74
C MET A 55 8.48 -1.60 -3.68
N VAL A 56 7.43 -1.09 -3.02
CA VAL A 56 7.59 -0.09 -1.94
C VAL A 56 8.32 -0.65 -0.71
N PHE A 57 8.34 -1.98 -0.55
CA PHE A 57 9.14 -2.67 0.47
C PHE A 57 10.59 -2.95 0.02
N ASN A 58 10.89 -2.76 -1.25
CA ASN A 58 12.14 -3.16 -1.89
C ASN A 58 13.10 -1.99 -2.17
N GLY A 59 13.09 -0.98 -1.31
CA GLY A 59 13.97 0.18 -1.37
C GLY A 59 13.19 1.48 -1.48
N SER A 60 13.51 2.39 -0.56
CA SER A 60 12.84 3.68 -0.41
C SER A 60 13.84 4.76 0.01
N THR A 61 13.36 5.97 0.18
CA THR A 61 14.15 7.14 0.57
C THR A 61 14.95 6.90 1.86
N HIS A 62 14.35 6.25 2.86
CA HIS A 62 14.97 6.04 4.17
C HIS A 62 15.53 4.62 4.37
N PHE A 63 15.15 3.66 3.54
CA PHE A 63 15.56 2.26 3.69
C PHE A 63 16.09 1.71 2.37
N LYS A 64 17.35 1.26 2.37
CA LYS A 64 17.86 0.46 1.26
C LYS A 64 17.11 -0.86 1.18
N ARG A 65 17.22 -1.51 0.02
CA ARG A 65 16.65 -2.84 -0.17
C ARG A 65 17.12 -3.81 0.92
N GLY A 66 16.15 -4.47 1.58
CA GLY A 66 16.40 -5.43 2.65
C GLY A 66 16.58 -4.82 4.05
N GLU A 67 16.56 -3.48 4.23
CA GLU A 67 16.73 -2.83 5.53
C GLU A 67 15.39 -2.58 6.27
N MET A 68 14.31 -2.37 5.53
CA MET A 68 13.00 -2.00 6.11
C MET A 68 12.46 -3.09 7.05
N VAL A 69 12.43 -4.34 6.60
CA VAL A 69 11.88 -5.45 7.40
C VAL A 69 12.71 -5.69 8.69
N PRO A 70 14.05 -5.74 8.68
CA PRO A 70 14.83 -5.80 9.91
C PRO A 70 14.59 -4.60 10.84
N ALA A 71 14.43 -3.38 10.31
CA ALA A 71 14.11 -2.21 11.12
C ALA A 71 12.74 -2.36 11.81
N MET A 72 11.73 -2.84 11.09
CA MET A 72 10.41 -3.15 11.65
C MET A 72 10.49 -4.20 12.77
N GLN A 73 11.21 -5.32 12.52
CA GLN A 73 11.38 -6.40 13.48
C GLN A 73 12.05 -5.94 14.78
N LYS A 74 13.02 -5.03 14.69
CA LYS A 74 13.69 -4.45 15.86
C LYS A 74 12.72 -3.67 16.77
N GLU A 75 11.69 -3.06 16.21
CA GLU A 75 10.65 -2.35 16.96
C GLU A 75 9.42 -3.24 17.25
N GLY A 76 9.51 -4.56 17.01
CA GLY A 76 8.47 -5.52 17.32
C GLY A 76 7.34 -5.60 16.29
N LEU A 77 7.58 -5.13 15.06
CA LEU A 77 6.64 -5.18 13.95
C LEU A 77 7.00 -6.33 13.01
N GLY A 78 6.12 -7.31 12.86
CA GLY A 78 6.29 -8.46 11.96
C GLY A 78 5.62 -8.23 10.60
N LEU A 79 6.37 -8.47 9.51
CA LEU A 79 5.77 -8.46 8.17
C LEU A 79 4.83 -9.67 8.03
N GLY A 80 3.63 -9.45 7.48
CA GLY A 80 2.57 -10.44 7.34
C GLY A 80 1.62 -10.50 8.55
N GLY A 81 2.11 -10.22 9.76
CA GLY A 81 1.30 -10.17 10.98
C GLY A 81 0.87 -8.74 11.32
N ASP A 82 1.84 -7.89 11.67
CA ASP A 82 1.57 -6.51 12.09
C ASP A 82 1.61 -5.52 10.93
N ALA A 83 2.37 -5.81 9.88
CA ALA A 83 2.44 -5.01 8.67
C ALA A 83 2.10 -5.85 7.45
N ASN A 84 1.24 -5.32 6.57
CA ASN A 84 0.78 -6.00 5.37
C ASN A 84 0.33 -4.97 4.33
N ALA A 85 0.03 -5.44 3.12
CA ALA A 85 -0.58 -4.65 2.05
C ALA A 85 -1.50 -5.52 1.19
N TYR A 86 -2.35 -4.89 0.40
CA TYR A 86 -3.08 -5.54 -0.67
C TYR A 86 -3.41 -4.57 -1.79
N THR A 87 -3.51 -5.09 -2.99
CA THR A 87 -4.03 -4.40 -4.17
C THR A 87 -5.35 -5.02 -4.60
N ALA A 88 -6.36 -4.18 -4.75
CA ALA A 88 -7.68 -4.54 -5.27
C ALA A 88 -7.89 -3.93 -6.67
N PHE A 89 -9.13 -3.95 -7.13
CA PHE A 89 -9.49 -3.37 -8.42
C PHE A 89 -9.36 -1.84 -8.45
N ASP A 90 -9.73 -1.15 -7.37
CA ASP A 90 -9.85 0.30 -7.27
C ASP A 90 -9.03 0.93 -6.14
N GLU A 91 -8.31 0.11 -5.37
CA GLU A 91 -7.49 0.59 -4.26
C GLU A 91 -6.24 -0.25 -4.03
N THR A 92 -5.23 0.37 -3.45
CA THR A 92 -4.08 -0.27 -2.82
C THR A 92 -3.98 0.22 -1.39
N VAL A 93 -3.90 -0.70 -0.43
CA VAL A 93 -3.88 -0.36 0.99
C VAL A 93 -2.67 -0.95 1.68
N TYR A 94 -1.93 -0.10 2.36
CA TYR A 94 -0.81 -0.45 3.23
C TYR A 94 -1.27 -0.37 4.68
N MET A 95 -0.94 -1.37 5.47
CA MET A 95 -1.46 -1.55 6.82
C MET A 95 -0.33 -1.79 7.80
N MET A 96 -0.44 -1.18 8.99
CA MET A 96 0.46 -1.46 10.09
C MET A 96 -0.28 -1.35 11.41
N ASP A 97 -0.16 -2.38 12.25
CA ASP A 97 -0.67 -2.41 13.62
C ASP A 97 0.50 -2.21 14.56
N VAL A 98 0.64 -1.00 15.08
CA VAL A 98 1.81 -0.55 15.82
C VAL A 98 1.67 -0.96 17.30
N PRO A 99 2.58 -1.81 17.80
CA PRO A 99 2.43 -2.44 19.11
C PRO A 99 2.81 -1.55 20.28
N SER A 100 3.34 -0.35 20.03
CA SER A 100 3.90 0.53 21.05
C SER A 100 3.76 2.00 20.70
N MET A 101 3.56 2.83 21.72
CA MET A 101 3.56 4.31 21.65
C MET A 101 4.98 4.90 21.83
N LYS A 102 6.01 4.06 21.89
CA LYS A 102 7.41 4.51 21.99
C LYS A 102 7.76 5.37 20.79
N GLU A 103 8.43 6.49 21.00
CA GLU A 103 8.71 7.47 19.95
C GLU A 103 9.44 6.86 18.77
N SER A 104 10.45 5.98 18.98
CA SER A 104 11.16 5.28 17.91
C SER A 104 10.25 4.38 17.07
N THR A 105 9.27 3.71 17.68
CA THR A 105 8.33 2.82 16.99
C THR A 105 7.32 3.64 16.18
N VAL A 106 6.82 4.74 16.74
CA VAL A 106 5.93 5.67 16.05
C VAL A 106 6.64 6.31 14.86
N ASP A 107 7.85 6.84 15.07
CA ASP A 107 8.64 7.49 14.02
C ASP A 107 8.94 6.52 12.87
N LEU A 108 9.34 5.28 13.18
CA LEU A 108 9.54 4.22 12.19
C LEU A 108 8.29 3.94 11.37
N ALA A 109 7.14 3.74 12.04
CA ALA A 109 5.88 3.41 11.39
C ALA A 109 5.43 4.50 10.41
N PHE A 110 5.48 5.75 10.84
CA PHE A 110 5.11 6.89 9.99
C PHE A 110 6.12 7.15 8.87
N THR A 111 7.42 6.96 9.12
CA THR A 111 8.47 7.06 8.07
C THR A 111 8.24 6.02 6.99
N ILE A 112 7.95 4.77 7.34
CA ILE A 112 7.64 3.70 6.39
C ILE A 112 6.38 4.05 5.58
N MET A 113 5.30 4.49 6.23
CA MET A 113 4.06 4.86 5.52
C MET A 113 4.28 6.06 4.58
N ARG A 114 5.13 7.02 4.96
CA ARG A 114 5.52 8.12 4.10
C ARG A 114 6.34 7.62 2.90
N ASP A 115 7.29 6.71 3.12
CA ASP A 115 8.07 6.12 2.05
C ASP A 115 7.22 5.31 1.07
N PHE A 116 6.16 4.65 1.52
CA PHE A 116 5.18 4.01 0.63
C PHE A 116 4.45 5.04 -0.22
N ALA A 117 4.14 6.20 0.33
CA ALA A 117 3.40 7.25 -0.35
C ALA A 117 4.19 7.93 -1.48
N ASP A 118 5.45 8.33 -1.23
CA ASP A 118 6.24 9.10 -2.21
C ASP A 118 7.74 8.79 -2.24
N GLY A 119 8.20 7.79 -1.47
CA GLY A 119 9.62 7.48 -1.30
C GLY A 119 10.15 6.26 -2.04
N ALA A 120 9.35 5.53 -2.81
CA ALA A 120 9.79 4.31 -3.49
C ALA A 120 10.85 4.60 -4.56
N LEU A 121 12.00 3.91 -4.51
CA LEU A 121 13.13 4.11 -5.45
C LEU A 121 12.93 3.41 -6.78
N LEU A 122 12.20 2.30 -6.80
CA LEU A 122 11.90 1.50 -7.99
C LEU A 122 13.15 1.20 -8.81
N GLU A 123 14.22 0.74 -8.14
CA GLU A 123 15.47 0.38 -8.79
C GLU A 123 15.27 -0.81 -9.75
N GLU A 124 15.86 -0.76 -10.93
CA GLU A 124 15.72 -1.79 -11.96
C GLU A 124 16.14 -3.17 -11.44
N SER A 125 17.25 -3.24 -10.74
CA SER A 125 17.74 -4.49 -10.13
C SER A 125 16.79 -5.07 -9.07
N ALA A 126 16.03 -4.23 -8.36
CA ALA A 126 15.05 -4.67 -7.40
C ALA A 126 13.78 -5.18 -8.11
N ILE A 127 13.33 -4.48 -9.16
CA ILE A 127 12.22 -4.92 -10.02
C ILE A 127 12.54 -6.29 -10.62
N ASP A 128 13.72 -6.47 -11.21
CA ASP A 128 14.10 -7.73 -11.85
C ASP A 128 14.16 -8.90 -10.85
N ALA A 129 14.64 -8.65 -9.65
CA ALA A 129 14.65 -9.67 -8.59
C ALA A 129 13.24 -10.05 -8.13
N GLU A 130 12.29 -9.11 -8.13
CA GLU A 130 10.91 -9.34 -7.67
C GLU A 130 10.06 -10.09 -8.71
N ARG A 131 10.40 -10.03 -10.02
CA ARG A 131 9.67 -10.73 -11.10
C ARG A 131 9.47 -12.22 -10.83
N GLY A 132 10.48 -12.88 -10.27
CA GLY A 132 10.44 -14.29 -9.93
C GLY A 132 9.42 -14.59 -8.81
N ILE A 133 9.34 -13.73 -7.81
CA ILE A 133 8.44 -13.85 -6.67
C ILE A 133 7.01 -13.71 -7.14
N ILE A 134 6.68 -12.64 -7.88
CA ILE A 134 5.33 -12.39 -8.40
C ILE A 134 4.92 -13.45 -9.44
N THR A 135 5.86 -13.93 -10.27
CA THR A 135 5.60 -15.05 -11.19
C THR A 135 5.22 -16.32 -10.41
N SER A 136 5.84 -16.57 -9.27
CA SER A 136 5.51 -17.73 -8.41
C SER A 136 4.14 -17.54 -7.76
N GLU A 137 3.82 -16.35 -7.29
CA GLU A 137 2.51 -16.01 -6.76
C GLU A 137 1.41 -16.19 -7.81
N TYR A 138 1.64 -15.70 -9.03
CA TYR A 138 0.71 -15.90 -10.15
C TYR A 138 0.37 -17.39 -10.35
N LYS A 139 1.38 -18.26 -10.34
CA LYS A 139 1.19 -19.70 -10.49
C LYS A 139 0.41 -20.32 -9.33
N VAL A 140 0.67 -19.88 -8.09
CA VAL A 140 -0.06 -20.37 -6.90
C VAL A 140 -1.52 -19.95 -6.93
N ARG A 141 -1.80 -18.74 -7.39
CA ARG A 141 -3.18 -18.23 -7.55
C ARG A 141 -3.96 -18.97 -8.65
N ASP A 142 -3.33 -19.53 -9.68
CA ASP A 142 -3.98 -20.21 -10.79
C ASP A 142 -4.54 -21.59 -10.38
N SER A 143 -5.47 -21.58 -9.43
CA SER A 143 -6.21 -22.75 -8.97
C SER A 143 -7.47 -22.98 -9.81
N ALA A 144 -8.04 -24.19 -9.74
CA ALA A 144 -9.33 -24.50 -10.39
C ALA A 144 -10.44 -23.53 -9.94
N GLY A 145 -10.51 -23.24 -8.63
CA GLY A 145 -11.50 -22.28 -8.09
C GLY A 145 -11.31 -20.87 -8.62
N TYR A 146 -10.06 -20.41 -8.76
CA TYR A 146 -9.76 -19.10 -9.33
C TYR A 146 -10.17 -19.00 -10.81
N ARG A 147 -9.94 -20.06 -11.61
CA ARG A 147 -10.38 -20.10 -13.01
C ARG A 147 -11.89 -20.08 -13.13
N VAL A 148 -12.62 -20.85 -12.30
CA VAL A 148 -14.09 -20.81 -12.25
C VAL A 148 -14.60 -19.44 -11.86
N MET A 149 -13.99 -18.79 -10.85
CA MET A 149 -14.36 -17.43 -10.46
C MET A 149 -14.17 -16.44 -11.62
N LYS A 150 -13.10 -16.55 -12.39
CA LYS A 150 -12.86 -15.70 -13.59
C LYS A 150 -13.96 -15.89 -14.64
N GLU A 151 -14.34 -17.12 -14.93
CA GLU A 151 -15.43 -17.42 -15.87
C GLU A 151 -16.78 -16.85 -15.36
N VAL A 152 -17.08 -17.02 -14.09
CA VAL A 152 -18.31 -16.44 -13.48
C VAL A 152 -18.30 -14.92 -13.62
N PHE A 153 -17.16 -14.27 -13.32
CA PHE A 153 -17.05 -12.82 -13.42
C PHE A 153 -17.12 -12.33 -14.88
N SER A 154 -16.58 -13.08 -15.84
CA SER A 154 -16.69 -12.73 -17.26
C SER A 154 -18.13 -12.70 -17.74
N ILE A 155 -19.01 -13.55 -17.17
CA ILE A 155 -20.45 -13.59 -17.49
C ILE A 155 -21.22 -12.53 -16.70
N MET A 156 -20.99 -12.47 -15.38
CA MET A 156 -21.76 -11.59 -14.49
C MET A 156 -21.44 -10.10 -14.67
N LEU A 157 -20.22 -9.80 -15.05
CA LEU A 157 -19.68 -8.43 -15.16
C LEU A 157 -19.31 -8.08 -16.61
N ASP A 158 -19.95 -8.78 -17.58
CA ASP A 158 -19.79 -8.49 -19.00
C ASP A 158 -20.06 -7.01 -19.30
N GLY A 159 -19.25 -6.43 -20.18
CA GLY A 159 -19.27 -5.00 -20.50
C GLY A 159 -18.62 -4.09 -19.48
N THR A 160 -18.08 -4.62 -18.36
CA THR A 160 -17.21 -3.87 -17.44
C THR A 160 -15.73 -4.21 -17.66
N ARG A 161 -14.82 -3.43 -17.05
CA ARG A 161 -13.36 -3.70 -17.12
C ARG A 161 -12.91 -4.79 -16.14
N ILE A 162 -13.72 -5.17 -15.16
CA ILE A 162 -13.30 -6.07 -14.06
C ILE A 162 -12.78 -7.43 -14.56
N PRO A 163 -13.44 -8.11 -15.53
CA PRO A 163 -12.97 -9.40 -16.04
C PRO A 163 -11.56 -9.36 -16.68
N ASP A 164 -11.12 -8.18 -17.13
CA ASP A 164 -9.84 -7.99 -17.80
C ASP A 164 -8.78 -7.33 -16.92
N ARG A 165 -9.06 -7.10 -15.64
CA ARG A 165 -8.22 -6.30 -14.74
C ARG A 165 -7.99 -6.95 -13.38
N TYR A 166 -7.71 -8.24 -13.35
CA TYR A 166 -7.34 -8.89 -12.09
C TYR A 166 -6.02 -8.33 -11.56
N PRO A 167 -5.92 -8.00 -10.26
CA PRO A 167 -4.74 -7.34 -9.69
C PRO A 167 -3.41 -8.05 -9.93
N ILE A 168 -3.40 -9.39 -9.97
CA ILE A 168 -2.19 -10.16 -10.26
C ILE A 168 -1.63 -9.88 -11.67
N GLY A 169 -2.43 -9.38 -12.59
CA GLY A 169 -2.04 -9.01 -13.94
C GLY A 169 -1.75 -10.18 -14.87
N THR A 170 -0.86 -9.95 -15.84
CA THR A 170 -0.45 -10.93 -16.85
C THR A 170 1.02 -11.31 -16.68
N LEU A 171 1.35 -12.59 -17.00
CA LEU A 171 2.73 -13.07 -16.97
C LEU A 171 3.66 -12.30 -17.91
N GLU A 172 3.14 -11.79 -19.01
CA GLU A 172 3.90 -10.97 -19.96
C GLU A 172 4.38 -9.68 -19.27
N VAL A 173 3.46 -8.89 -18.72
CA VAL A 173 3.78 -7.64 -18.03
C VAL A 173 4.68 -7.88 -16.82
N ILE A 174 4.38 -8.89 -15.98
CA ILE A 174 5.22 -9.24 -14.82
C ILE A 174 6.67 -9.48 -15.24
N ARG A 175 6.90 -10.15 -16.36
CA ARG A 175 8.24 -10.53 -16.82
C ARG A 175 8.97 -9.45 -17.59
N THR A 176 8.25 -8.59 -18.31
CA THR A 176 8.86 -7.73 -19.34
C THR A 176 8.62 -6.24 -19.15
N ALA A 177 7.69 -5.81 -18.28
CA ALA A 177 7.42 -4.40 -18.09
C ALA A 177 8.70 -3.62 -17.71
N PRO A 178 9.09 -2.60 -18.49
CA PRO A 178 10.27 -1.82 -18.19
C PRO A 178 10.03 -0.90 -16.97
N ARG A 179 11.11 -0.50 -16.31
CA ARG A 179 11.10 0.34 -15.10
C ARG A 179 10.25 1.60 -15.25
N GLU A 180 10.25 2.22 -16.43
CA GLU A 180 9.49 3.44 -16.70
C GLU A 180 7.98 3.27 -16.49
N LYS A 181 7.44 2.07 -16.73
CA LYS A 181 6.01 1.78 -16.49
C LYS A 181 5.66 1.89 -15.00
N PHE A 182 6.53 1.37 -14.14
CA PHE A 182 6.39 1.47 -12.67
C PHE A 182 6.50 2.91 -12.19
N ILE A 183 7.51 3.65 -12.66
CA ILE A 183 7.72 5.05 -12.32
C ILE A 183 6.53 5.89 -12.76
N ASN A 184 6.04 5.71 -13.99
CA ASN A 184 4.92 6.47 -14.53
C ASN A 184 3.64 6.18 -13.76
N TYR A 185 3.36 4.90 -13.43
CA TYR A 185 2.20 4.53 -12.62
C TYR A 185 2.29 5.15 -11.22
N TYR A 186 3.44 5.02 -10.56
CA TYR A 186 3.67 5.58 -9.22
C TYR A 186 3.46 7.09 -9.20
N ARG A 187 4.12 7.82 -10.08
CA ARG A 187 4.01 9.28 -10.16
C ARG A 187 2.61 9.78 -10.50
N THR A 188 1.86 9.02 -11.29
CA THR A 188 0.50 9.40 -11.72
C THR A 188 -0.53 9.17 -10.61
N HIS A 189 -0.40 8.08 -9.88
CA HIS A 189 -1.45 7.63 -8.97
C HIS A 189 -1.12 7.82 -7.48
N TYR A 190 0.18 7.81 -7.11
CA TYR A 190 0.62 8.02 -5.73
C TYR A 190 0.81 9.51 -5.45
N VAL A 191 -0.30 10.24 -5.47
CA VAL A 191 -0.34 11.66 -5.18
C VAL A 191 -1.23 11.94 -3.97
N PRO A 192 -0.92 12.95 -3.12
CA PRO A 192 -1.64 13.17 -1.87
C PRO A 192 -3.16 13.27 -2.02
N SER A 193 -3.63 13.89 -3.09
CA SER A 193 -5.07 14.06 -3.36
C SER A 193 -5.82 12.75 -3.63
N GLN A 194 -5.10 11.68 -3.96
CA GLN A 194 -5.62 10.33 -4.15
C GLN A 194 -5.39 9.42 -2.92
N MET A 195 -4.89 9.98 -1.82
CA MET A 195 -4.54 9.22 -0.62
C MET A 195 -5.45 9.53 0.56
N GLN A 196 -5.68 8.51 1.36
CA GLN A 196 -6.37 8.58 2.63
C GLN A 196 -5.51 7.90 3.71
N LEU A 197 -5.26 8.62 4.80
CA LEU A 197 -4.54 8.10 5.96
C LEU A 197 -5.53 7.89 7.10
N VAL A 198 -5.59 6.68 7.61
CA VAL A 198 -6.46 6.33 8.76
C VAL A 198 -5.59 5.95 9.94
N ILE A 199 -5.82 6.56 11.09
CA ILE A 199 -5.14 6.25 12.34
C ILE A 199 -6.21 5.95 13.39
N ALA A 200 -6.14 4.79 14.01
CA ALA A 200 -7.06 4.39 15.06
C ALA A 200 -6.30 3.73 16.22
N GLY A 201 -6.55 4.14 17.46
CA GLY A 201 -5.89 3.56 18.62
C GLY A 201 -5.81 4.46 19.83
N ASP A 202 -4.93 4.13 20.76
CA ASP A 202 -4.72 4.85 22.03
C ASP A 202 -3.94 6.16 21.80
N ILE A 203 -4.57 7.06 21.07
CA ILE A 203 -4.04 8.37 20.69
C ILE A 203 -5.06 9.45 20.96
N THR A 204 -4.58 10.69 21.23
CA THR A 204 -5.47 11.84 21.22
C THR A 204 -5.63 12.41 19.81
N PRO A 205 -6.72 13.16 19.55
CA PRO A 205 -6.90 13.86 18.28
C PRO A 205 -5.72 14.77 17.90
N GLU A 206 -5.16 15.46 18.89
CA GLU A 206 -4.06 16.40 18.73
C GLU A 206 -2.77 15.68 18.34
N GLN A 207 -2.47 14.54 18.99
CA GLN A 207 -1.33 13.68 18.63
C GLN A 207 -1.44 13.18 17.20
N GLY A 208 -2.61 12.64 16.82
CA GLY A 208 -2.84 12.15 15.47
C GLY A 208 -2.67 13.23 14.40
N LYS A 209 -3.24 14.44 14.63
CA LYS A 209 -3.06 15.58 13.72
C LYS A 209 -1.60 16.01 13.61
N ALA A 210 -0.89 16.08 14.73
CA ALA A 210 0.52 16.47 14.75
C ALA A 210 1.39 15.47 13.95
N TRP A 211 1.12 14.17 14.06
CA TRP A 211 1.81 13.15 13.27
C TRP A 211 1.49 13.26 11.79
N VAL A 212 0.22 13.41 11.42
CA VAL A 212 -0.17 13.60 10.01
C VAL A 212 0.55 14.80 9.40
N GLU A 213 0.56 15.92 10.07
CA GLU A 213 1.25 17.15 9.60
C GLU A 213 2.77 16.95 9.53
N LYS A 214 3.38 16.36 10.58
CA LYS A 214 4.84 16.12 10.64
C LYS A 214 5.33 15.27 9.46
N TYR A 215 4.64 14.16 9.18
CA TYR A 215 5.14 13.16 8.22
C TYR A 215 4.61 13.36 6.80
N PHE A 216 3.42 13.91 6.63
CA PHE A 216 2.76 14.02 5.32
C PHE A 216 2.53 15.45 4.83
N GLY A 217 2.74 16.47 5.69
CA GLY A 217 2.50 17.86 5.31
C GLY A 217 3.42 18.37 4.21
N SER A 218 4.61 17.80 4.08
CA SER A 218 5.62 18.21 3.09
C SER A 218 5.61 17.42 1.78
N MET A 219 4.64 16.53 1.55
CA MET A 219 4.52 15.78 0.28
C MET A 219 4.26 16.70 -0.91
#